data_ba0b0831ef6a227584a6630df8527189
#
_entry.id   ba0b0831ef6a227584a6630df8527189
#
_cell.length_a   1.000
_cell.length_b   1.000
_cell.length_c   1.000
_cell.angle_alpha   90.00
_cell.angle_beta   90.00
_cell.angle_gamma   90.00
#
_symmetry.space_group_name_H-M   'P 1'
#
loop_
_entity.id
_entity.type
_entity.pdbx_description
1 polymer ?
#
loop_
_entity_poly.entity_id
_entity_poly.type
_entity_poly.pdbx_seq_one_letter_code
_entity_poly.pdbx_strand_id
1 'polypeptide(L)'
;PYNKCTTCLSSLSIGYSINVTQMQMVKAYSIIANGGKNVELSLIKSPYNNKNQNQVINEISSQKLKNLLINVVDGENGTGRSLQMDNYIIGGKTGTSRTHIEGVGYSDYRFNTSFTGFIETAEGPIVGSVILWGASVSPHNEYVTGGSTAAPIFKTIVSYLVPGD
;
A
#
# COMPACT_ATOMS: atom_id res chain seq x y z
N PRO A 1 24.53 -12.33 7.37
CA PRO A 1 23.81 -13.55 6.98
C PRO A 1 23.30 -13.53 5.53
N TYR A 2 23.07 -12.36 4.91
CA TYR A 2 22.55 -12.24 3.54
C TYR A 2 23.52 -12.69 2.44
N ASN A 3 24.80 -12.80 2.75
CA ASN A 3 25.86 -13.14 1.76
C ASN A 3 25.85 -14.61 1.27
N LYS A 4 24.91 -15.46 1.73
CA LYS A 4 24.84 -16.86 1.31
C LYS A 4 23.56 -17.22 0.51
N CYS A 5 22.69 -16.26 0.26
CA CYS A 5 21.42 -16.53 -0.44
C CYS A 5 21.40 -15.82 -1.80
N THR A 6 21.63 -16.56 -2.86
CA THR A 6 21.65 -16.03 -4.25
C THR A 6 20.26 -15.54 -4.72
N THR A 7 19.17 -16.03 -4.13
CA THR A 7 17.78 -15.66 -4.49
C THR A 7 17.16 -14.65 -3.54
N CYS A 8 17.82 -14.34 -2.39
CA CYS A 8 17.23 -13.47 -1.38
C CYS A 8 17.02 -12.04 -1.87
N LEU A 9 17.94 -11.49 -2.65
CA LEU A 9 17.83 -10.11 -3.12
C LEU A 9 16.70 -9.96 -4.14
N SER A 10 16.55 -10.92 -5.07
CA SER A 10 15.45 -10.92 -6.03
C SER A 10 14.10 -11.13 -5.34
N SER A 11 14.01 -12.01 -4.33
CA SER A 11 12.81 -12.20 -3.54
C SER A 11 12.46 -10.94 -2.73
N LEU A 12 13.45 -10.30 -2.12
CA LEU A 12 13.27 -9.08 -1.35
C LEU A 12 12.77 -7.91 -2.23
N SER A 13 13.26 -7.82 -3.47
CA SER A 13 12.86 -6.75 -4.40
C SER A 13 11.37 -6.75 -4.77
N ILE A 14 10.71 -7.88 -4.62
CA ILE A 14 9.26 -8.05 -4.84
C ILE A 14 8.46 -8.21 -3.54
N GLY A 15 9.10 -7.97 -2.38
CA GLY A 15 8.45 -7.94 -1.07
C GLY A 15 8.40 -9.27 -0.32
N TYR A 16 9.10 -10.32 -0.78
CA TYR A 16 9.24 -11.56 -0.02
C TYR A 16 10.41 -11.46 0.99
N SER A 17 10.40 -12.35 1.98
CA SER A 17 11.47 -12.47 2.99
C SER A 17 11.64 -11.25 3.91
N ILE A 18 10.67 -10.36 3.96
CA ILE A 18 10.61 -9.24 4.89
C ILE A 18 9.24 -9.17 5.55
N ASN A 19 9.22 -9.04 6.87
CA ASN A 19 8.00 -8.82 7.63
C ASN A 19 7.97 -7.38 8.13
N VAL A 20 6.87 -6.70 7.87
CA VAL A 20 6.63 -5.32 8.31
C VAL A 20 5.23 -5.23 8.92
N THR A 21 5.08 -4.34 9.90
CA THR A 21 3.76 -4.04 10.45
C THR A 21 2.98 -3.12 9.50
N GLN A 22 1.66 -3.12 9.61
CA GLN A 22 0.80 -2.22 8.84
C GLN A 22 1.14 -0.74 9.12
N MET A 23 1.49 -0.40 10.36
CA MET A 23 1.93 0.94 10.73
C MET A 23 3.25 1.35 10.06
N GLN A 24 4.19 0.42 9.89
CA GLN A 24 5.43 0.68 9.15
C GLN A 24 5.15 0.93 7.66
N MET A 25 4.20 0.20 7.07
CA MET A 25 3.76 0.45 5.69
C MET A 25 3.10 1.83 5.56
N VAL A 26 2.16 2.18 6.43
CA VAL A 26 1.54 3.52 6.44
C VAL A 26 2.62 4.59 6.58
N LYS A 27 3.59 4.43 7.49
CA LYS A 27 4.69 5.39 7.65
C LYS A 27 5.51 5.55 6.39
N ALA A 28 5.89 4.46 5.73
CA ALA A 28 6.68 4.51 4.50
C ALA A 28 5.96 5.26 3.38
N TYR A 29 4.66 4.98 3.18
CA TYR A 29 3.85 5.66 2.19
C TYR A 29 3.58 7.13 2.56
N SER A 30 3.45 7.45 3.86
CA SER A 30 3.34 8.82 4.33
C SER A 30 4.60 9.64 4.02
N ILE A 31 5.80 9.05 4.15
CA ILE A 31 7.05 9.69 3.76
C ILE A 31 7.06 9.99 2.25
N ILE A 32 6.67 9.03 1.42
CA ILE A 32 6.61 9.22 -0.03
C ILE A 32 5.58 10.30 -0.39
N ALA A 33 4.39 10.25 0.16
CA ALA A 33 3.34 11.23 -0.10
C ALA A 33 3.71 12.64 0.39
N ASN A 34 4.52 12.76 1.44
CA ASN A 34 4.99 14.02 2.06
C ASN A 34 6.33 14.53 1.49
N GLY A 35 6.64 14.26 0.23
CA GLY A 35 7.85 14.76 -0.43
C GLY A 35 9.17 14.18 0.14
N GLY A 36 9.12 13.00 0.72
CA GLY A 36 10.28 12.30 1.28
C GLY A 36 10.66 12.70 2.71
N LYS A 37 9.86 13.55 3.36
CA LYS A 37 10.09 14.00 4.75
C LYS A 37 9.51 13.01 5.74
N ASN A 38 10.20 12.85 6.87
CA ASN A 38 9.73 11.99 7.96
C ASN A 38 8.36 12.42 8.47
N VAL A 39 7.52 11.44 8.76
CA VAL A 39 6.21 11.63 9.41
C VAL A 39 6.21 10.80 10.68
N GLU A 40 5.95 11.43 11.82
CA GLU A 40 5.73 10.71 13.06
C GLU A 40 4.25 10.31 13.17
N LEU A 41 4.02 9.02 13.35
CA LEU A 41 2.68 8.48 13.53
C LEU A 41 2.36 8.39 15.03
N SER A 42 1.16 8.83 15.42
CA SER A 42 0.66 8.71 16.78
C SER A 42 -0.77 8.18 16.78
N LEU A 43 -1.07 7.25 17.68
CA LEU A 43 -2.44 6.78 17.95
C LEU A 43 -3.18 7.67 18.95
N ILE A 44 -2.47 8.58 19.60
CA ILE A 44 -3.04 9.49 20.61
C ILE A 44 -3.09 10.89 20.00
N LYS A 45 -4.26 11.51 20.04
CA LYS A 45 -4.40 12.91 19.67
C LYS A 45 -3.60 13.77 20.66
N SER A 46 -2.46 14.28 20.22
CA SER A 46 -1.61 15.20 20.97
C SER A 46 -1.57 16.54 20.24
N PRO A 47 -1.37 17.67 20.93
CA PRO A 47 -1.02 18.93 20.29
C PRO A 47 0.40 18.82 19.73
N TYR A 48 0.52 18.04 18.68
CA TYR A 48 1.79 17.58 18.13
C TYR A 48 2.42 18.69 17.29
N ASN A 49 3.57 19.15 17.74
CA ASN A 49 4.44 20.01 16.94
C ASN A 49 5.37 19.10 16.12
N ASN A 50 5.13 19.02 14.84
CA ASN A 50 5.91 18.26 13.86
C ASN A 50 7.36 18.82 13.73
N LYS A 51 8.14 18.76 14.82
CA LYS A 51 9.46 19.38 14.92
C LYS A 51 10.57 18.64 14.19
N ASN A 52 10.37 17.37 13.83
CA ASN A 52 11.39 16.52 13.18
C ASN A 52 10.96 16.06 11.79
N GLN A 53 10.77 16.99 10.87
CA GLN A 53 10.57 16.68 9.45
C GLN A 53 11.92 16.59 8.70
N ASN A 54 12.82 15.76 9.19
CA ASN A 54 14.07 15.51 8.46
C ASN A 54 13.79 14.78 7.14
N GLN A 55 14.58 15.10 6.11
CA GLN A 55 14.50 14.44 4.81
C GLN A 55 15.03 13.00 4.94
N VAL A 56 14.17 12.01 4.59
CA VAL A 56 14.49 10.57 4.63
C VAL A 56 14.78 10.06 3.22
N ILE A 57 13.98 10.52 2.25
CA ILE A 57 14.16 10.22 0.83
C ILE A 57 14.34 11.56 0.11
N ASN A 58 15.28 11.64 -0.82
CA ASN A 58 15.44 12.82 -1.66
C ASN A 58 14.11 13.19 -2.33
N GLU A 59 13.78 14.48 -2.38
CA GLU A 59 12.50 15.00 -2.88
C GLU A 59 12.22 14.56 -4.33
N ILE A 60 13.23 14.61 -5.19
CA ILE A 60 13.11 14.16 -6.60
C ILE A 60 12.77 12.67 -6.66
N SER A 61 13.42 11.85 -5.82
CA SER A 61 13.15 10.41 -5.75
C SER A 61 11.76 10.13 -5.18
N SER A 62 11.33 10.89 -4.17
CA SER A 62 10.00 10.81 -3.59
C SER A 62 8.93 11.13 -4.64
N GLN A 63 9.10 12.20 -5.40
CA GLN A 63 8.17 12.58 -6.47
C GLN A 63 8.10 11.51 -7.58
N LYS A 64 9.23 10.94 -7.96
CA LYS A 64 9.25 9.83 -8.94
C LYS A 64 8.48 8.61 -8.41
N LEU A 65 8.70 8.22 -7.16
CA LEU A 65 7.97 7.12 -6.53
C LEU A 65 6.47 7.42 -6.45
N LYS A 66 6.10 8.64 -6.06
CA LYS A 66 4.71 9.09 -6.01
C LYS A 66 4.02 8.95 -7.38
N ASN A 67 4.67 9.41 -8.45
CA ASN A 67 4.14 9.29 -9.81
C ASN A 67 4.00 7.82 -10.25
N LEU A 68 4.96 6.95 -9.89
CA LEU A 68 4.85 5.51 -10.16
C LEU A 68 3.67 4.87 -9.41
N LEU A 69 3.42 5.28 -8.16
CA LEU A 69 2.29 4.80 -7.37
C LEU A 69 0.94 5.30 -7.92
N ILE A 70 0.88 6.53 -8.42
CA ILE A 70 -0.29 7.06 -9.13
C ILE A 70 -0.55 6.25 -10.40
N ASN A 71 0.49 5.92 -11.17
CA ASN A 71 0.35 5.12 -12.38
C ASN A 71 -0.15 3.68 -12.14
N VAL A 72 -0.04 3.15 -10.92
CA VAL A 72 -0.67 1.88 -10.54
C VAL A 72 -2.20 1.98 -10.55
N VAL A 73 -2.75 3.18 -10.29
CA VAL A 73 -4.19 3.46 -10.30
C VAL A 73 -4.66 3.98 -11.65
N ASP A 74 -3.96 4.95 -12.24
CA ASP A 74 -4.40 5.65 -13.43
C ASP A 74 -3.91 5.03 -14.75
N GLY A 75 -2.84 4.22 -14.70
CA GLY A 75 -2.26 3.59 -15.87
C GLY A 75 -3.19 2.54 -16.49
N GLU A 76 -3.11 2.38 -17.82
CA GLU A 76 -3.93 1.44 -18.60
C GLU A 76 -3.87 0.00 -18.07
N ASN A 77 -2.70 -0.45 -17.62
CA ASN A 77 -2.46 -1.78 -17.06
C ASN A 77 -2.27 -1.75 -15.54
N GLY A 78 -2.73 -0.69 -14.88
CA GLY A 78 -2.59 -0.53 -13.46
C GLY A 78 -3.40 -1.55 -12.65
N THR A 79 -2.77 -2.19 -11.66
CA THR A 79 -3.44 -3.18 -10.81
C THR A 79 -4.40 -2.57 -9.78
N GLY A 80 -4.39 -1.25 -9.64
CA GLY A 80 -5.23 -0.47 -8.73
C GLY A 80 -6.36 0.30 -9.42
N ARG A 81 -6.67 0.04 -10.68
CA ARG A 81 -7.67 0.82 -11.46
C ARG A 81 -9.06 0.92 -10.84
N SER A 82 -9.45 -0.06 -10.05
CA SER A 82 -10.72 -0.03 -9.30
C SER A 82 -10.82 1.15 -8.31
N LEU A 83 -9.69 1.80 -8.01
CA LEU A 83 -9.59 2.95 -7.10
C LEU A 83 -9.85 4.29 -7.78
N GLN A 84 -9.87 4.37 -9.12
CA GLN A 84 -10.08 5.64 -9.82
C GLN A 84 -11.32 6.38 -9.30
N MET A 85 -11.15 7.68 -9.04
CA MET A 85 -12.18 8.63 -8.61
C MET A 85 -11.96 9.93 -9.38
N ASP A 86 -13.04 10.50 -9.95
CA ASP A 86 -12.95 11.56 -10.95
C ASP A 86 -12.22 12.83 -10.47
N ASN A 87 -12.41 13.23 -9.23
CA ASN A 87 -11.84 14.48 -8.71
C ASN A 87 -10.64 14.28 -7.78
N TYR A 88 -10.09 13.05 -7.69
CA TYR A 88 -9.05 12.74 -6.74
C TYR A 88 -7.87 12.00 -7.36
N ILE A 89 -6.67 12.38 -6.95
CA ILE A 89 -5.44 11.67 -7.28
C ILE A 89 -5.20 10.61 -6.20
N ILE A 90 -5.20 9.34 -6.62
CA ILE A 90 -4.92 8.21 -5.74
C ILE A 90 -3.66 7.51 -6.23
N GLY A 91 -2.76 7.19 -5.31
CA GLY A 91 -1.57 6.40 -5.61
C GLY A 91 -1.38 5.30 -4.59
N GLY A 92 -0.82 4.18 -5.01
CA GLY A 92 -0.58 3.07 -4.09
C GLY A 92 -0.11 1.80 -4.77
N LYS A 93 -0.03 0.72 -4.00
CA LYS A 93 0.40 -0.59 -4.52
C LYS A 93 -0.48 -1.70 -3.97
N THR A 94 -0.89 -2.57 -4.86
CA THR A 94 -1.56 -3.83 -4.54
C THR A 94 -0.52 -4.88 -4.14
N GLY A 95 -0.87 -5.72 -3.17
CA GLY A 95 -0.10 -6.92 -2.82
C GLY A 95 -0.98 -8.17 -2.92
N THR A 96 -0.40 -9.27 -3.36
CA THR A 96 -1.04 -10.58 -3.40
C THR A 96 0.01 -11.64 -3.12
N SER A 97 -0.18 -12.41 -2.07
CA SER A 97 0.67 -13.56 -1.75
C SER A 97 -0.18 -14.77 -1.41
N ARG A 98 0.30 -15.97 -1.71
CA ARG A 98 -0.34 -17.21 -1.27
C ARG A 98 -0.22 -17.35 0.24
N THR A 99 -1.28 -17.81 0.90
CA THR A 99 -1.24 -18.10 2.32
C THR A 99 -0.43 -19.38 2.57
N HIS A 100 0.53 -19.32 3.47
CA HIS A 100 1.24 -20.51 3.92
C HIS A 100 0.41 -21.22 4.98
N ILE A 101 0.20 -22.52 4.81
CA ILE A 101 -0.51 -23.40 5.74
C ILE A 101 0.54 -24.34 6.35
N GLU A 102 0.64 -24.33 7.67
CA GLU A 102 1.59 -25.17 8.40
C GLU A 102 1.38 -26.65 8.07
N GLY A 103 2.47 -27.36 7.76
CA GLY A 103 2.44 -28.78 7.36
C GLY A 103 1.97 -29.07 5.93
N VAL A 104 1.45 -28.06 5.20
CA VAL A 104 0.94 -28.25 3.82
C VAL A 104 1.76 -27.43 2.81
N GLY A 105 2.21 -26.22 3.18
CA GLY A 105 2.90 -25.30 2.29
C GLY A 105 1.99 -24.17 1.79
N TYR A 106 2.27 -23.61 0.61
CA TYR A 106 1.49 -22.52 0.05
C TYR A 106 0.15 -23.00 -0.56
N SER A 107 -0.94 -22.37 -0.14
CA SER A 107 -2.29 -22.66 -0.63
C SER A 107 -2.46 -22.21 -2.09
N ASP A 108 -3.18 -22.99 -2.88
CA ASP A 108 -3.55 -22.63 -4.26
C ASP A 108 -4.85 -21.79 -4.32
N TYR A 109 -5.62 -21.75 -3.24
CA TYR A 109 -6.94 -21.11 -3.17
C TYR A 109 -7.10 -20.07 -2.07
N ARG A 110 -6.09 -19.86 -1.22
CA ARG A 110 -6.07 -18.83 -0.16
C ARG A 110 -4.94 -17.86 -0.36
N PHE A 111 -5.27 -16.57 -0.29
CA PHE A 111 -4.35 -15.47 -0.57
C PHE A 111 -4.40 -14.44 0.56
N ASN A 112 -3.25 -13.84 0.86
CA ASN A 112 -3.20 -12.63 1.63
C ASN A 112 -3.12 -11.47 0.64
N THR A 113 -4.10 -10.59 0.66
CA THR A 113 -4.19 -9.47 -0.28
C THR A 113 -4.08 -8.16 0.46
N SER A 114 -3.52 -7.16 -0.19
CA SER A 114 -3.34 -5.85 0.41
C SER A 114 -3.43 -4.73 -0.62
N PHE A 115 -3.74 -3.54 -0.12
CA PHE A 115 -3.50 -2.28 -0.78
C PHE A 115 -2.98 -1.29 0.26
N THR A 116 -1.88 -0.61 -0.05
CA THR A 116 -1.38 0.53 0.73
C THR A 116 -1.19 1.69 -0.22
N GLY A 117 -1.70 2.85 0.15
CA GLY A 117 -1.66 4.01 -0.73
C GLY A 117 -2.09 5.30 -0.06
N PHE A 118 -2.26 6.32 -0.87
CA PHE A 118 -2.67 7.65 -0.45
C PHE A 118 -3.70 8.23 -1.42
N ILE A 119 -4.47 9.19 -0.93
CA ILE A 119 -5.31 10.09 -1.71
C ILE A 119 -4.88 11.53 -1.43
N GLU A 120 -4.71 12.32 -2.48
CA GLU A 120 -4.41 13.75 -2.36
C GLU A 120 -5.67 14.53 -2.00
N THR A 121 -5.56 15.39 -1.01
CA THR A 121 -6.63 16.33 -0.64
C THR A 121 -6.07 17.75 -0.51
N ALA A 122 -6.94 18.75 -0.46
CA ALA A 122 -6.53 20.15 -0.26
C ALA A 122 -5.79 20.37 1.08
N GLU A 123 -6.04 19.54 2.08
CA GLU A 123 -5.42 19.62 3.40
C GLU A 123 -4.13 18.77 3.51
N GLY A 124 -3.78 18.04 2.44
CA GLY A 124 -2.64 17.13 2.37
C GLY A 124 -3.05 15.69 2.15
N PRO A 125 -2.08 14.79 1.95
CA PRO A 125 -2.37 13.40 1.62
C PRO A 125 -2.95 12.63 2.82
N ILE A 126 -4.02 11.87 2.59
CA ILE A 126 -4.50 10.84 3.52
C ILE A 126 -3.89 9.52 3.10
N VAL A 127 -3.21 8.84 4.02
CA VAL A 127 -2.52 7.57 3.75
C VAL A 127 -3.21 6.44 4.52
N GLY A 128 -3.41 5.31 3.84
CA GLY A 128 -4.06 4.16 4.46
C GLY A 128 -3.51 2.83 3.95
N SER A 129 -3.84 1.78 4.69
CA SER A 129 -3.48 0.40 4.34
C SER A 129 -4.62 -0.55 4.67
N VAL A 130 -4.95 -1.42 3.74
CA VAL A 130 -5.93 -2.51 3.89
C VAL A 130 -5.22 -3.83 3.66
N ILE A 131 -5.41 -4.78 4.57
CA ILE A 131 -4.88 -6.15 4.47
C ILE A 131 -6.02 -7.12 4.73
N LEU A 132 -6.17 -8.11 3.86
CA LEU A 132 -7.09 -9.22 4.01
C LEU A 132 -6.30 -10.53 4.12
N TRP A 133 -6.52 -11.25 5.20
CA TRP A 133 -5.86 -12.51 5.45
C TRP A 133 -6.74 -13.68 5.00
N GLY A 134 -6.15 -14.60 4.22
CA GLY A 134 -6.83 -15.83 3.82
C GLY A 134 -8.03 -15.61 2.88
N ALA A 135 -8.05 -14.53 2.13
CA ALA A 135 -9.06 -14.32 1.10
C ALA A 135 -9.06 -15.52 0.14
N SER A 136 -10.24 -16.09 -0.11
CA SER A 136 -10.34 -17.33 -0.88
C SER A 136 -11.04 -17.13 -2.22
N VAL A 137 -10.65 -17.93 -3.19
CA VAL A 137 -11.37 -18.08 -4.45
C VAL A 137 -12.75 -18.68 -4.18
N SER A 138 -13.76 -18.18 -4.85
CA SER A 138 -15.11 -18.71 -4.82
C SER A 138 -15.64 -18.91 -6.25
N PRO A 139 -16.72 -19.70 -6.46
CA PRO A 139 -17.31 -19.89 -7.79
C PRO A 139 -17.69 -18.57 -8.50
N HIS A 140 -17.83 -17.48 -7.75
CA HIS A 140 -18.16 -16.15 -8.28
C HIS A 140 -16.96 -15.20 -8.32
N ASN A 141 -15.79 -15.63 -7.86
CA ASN A 141 -14.57 -14.83 -7.84
C ASN A 141 -13.34 -15.71 -8.08
N GLU A 142 -13.03 -15.92 -9.34
CA GLU A 142 -11.90 -16.75 -9.77
C GLU A 142 -10.54 -16.08 -9.55
N TYR A 143 -10.52 -14.75 -9.39
CA TYR A 143 -9.28 -13.97 -9.25
C TYR A 143 -9.27 -13.19 -7.93
N VAL A 144 -8.57 -13.72 -6.95
CA VAL A 144 -8.34 -13.05 -5.66
C VAL A 144 -6.99 -12.32 -5.70
N THR A 145 -7.05 -11.02 -5.90
CA THR A 145 -5.89 -10.13 -5.93
C THR A 145 -6.09 -8.93 -5.02
N GLY A 146 -5.01 -8.21 -4.68
CA GLY A 146 -5.13 -6.94 -3.95
C GLY A 146 -5.98 -5.91 -4.70
N GLY A 147 -5.96 -5.92 -6.03
CA GLY A 147 -6.76 -5.03 -6.87
C GLY A 147 -8.25 -5.36 -6.88
N SER A 148 -8.63 -6.64 -6.76
CA SER A 148 -10.03 -7.08 -6.76
C SER A 148 -10.66 -7.13 -5.36
N THR A 149 -9.85 -7.06 -4.29
CA THR A 149 -10.32 -7.23 -2.91
C THR A 149 -9.96 -6.04 -2.01
N ALA A 150 -8.70 -5.85 -1.69
CA ALA A 150 -8.25 -4.80 -0.75
C ALA A 150 -8.42 -3.38 -1.33
N ALA A 151 -8.21 -3.19 -2.63
CA ALA A 151 -8.33 -1.88 -3.27
C ALA A 151 -9.76 -1.32 -3.23
N PRO A 152 -10.83 -2.08 -3.56
CA PRO A 152 -12.21 -1.59 -3.41
C PRO A 152 -12.57 -1.19 -1.97
N ILE A 153 -12.07 -1.92 -0.98
CA ILE A 153 -12.28 -1.58 0.44
C ILE A 153 -11.58 -0.26 0.77
N PHE A 154 -10.33 -0.08 0.31
CA PHE A 154 -9.64 1.19 0.47
C PHE A 154 -10.43 2.34 -0.17
N LYS A 155 -10.94 2.17 -1.40
CA LYS A 155 -11.78 3.17 -2.07
C LYS A 155 -13.00 3.55 -1.22
N THR A 156 -13.71 2.55 -0.71
CA THR A 156 -14.87 2.78 0.17
C THR A 156 -14.47 3.59 1.41
N ILE A 157 -13.36 3.24 2.06
CA ILE A 157 -12.91 3.97 3.26
C ILE A 157 -12.58 5.44 2.91
N VAL A 158 -11.80 5.68 1.86
CA VAL A 158 -11.40 7.05 1.52
C VAL A 158 -12.56 7.90 1.02
N SER A 159 -13.57 7.32 0.36
CA SER A 159 -14.77 8.04 -0.06
C SER A 159 -15.61 8.60 1.11
N TYR A 160 -15.48 8.03 2.30
CA TYR A 160 -16.09 8.62 3.52
C TYR A 160 -15.23 9.71 4.16
N LEU A 161 -13.94 9.79 3.81
CA LEU A 161 -13.00 10.73 4.43
C LEU A 161 -12.80 12.01 3.59
N VAL A 162 -13.16 11.95 2.32
CA VAL A 162 -13.08 13.10 1.42
C VAL A 162 -14.48 13.64 1.13
N PRO A 163 -14.64 14.94 0.87
CA PRO A 163 -15.94 15.50 0.47
C PRO A 163 -16.48 14.74 -0.74
N GLY A 164 -17.75 14.36 -0.68
CA GLY A 164 -18.43 13.74 -1.83
C GLY A 164 -18.55 14.73 -3.00
N ASP A 165 -18.54 14.19 -4.21
CA ASP A 165 -18.88 14.92 -5.43
C ASP A 165 -20.37 15.33 -5.39
#